data_f9600d1c9bb90ef4f9d66e30dc5560cf
#
_entry.id   f9600d1c9bb90ef4f9d66e30dc5560cf
#
_cell.length_a   1.000
_cell.length_b   1.000
_cell.length_c   1.000
_cell.angle_alpha   90.00
_cell.angle_beta   90.00
_cell.angle_gamma   90.00
#
_symmetry.space_group_name_H-M   'P 1'
#
loop_
_entity.id
_entity.type
_entity.pdbx_description
1 polymer ?
#
loop_
_entity_poly.entity_id
_entity_poly.type
_entity_poly.pdbx_seq_one_letter_code
_entity_poly.pdbx_strand_id
1 'polypeptide(L)'
;MNITAKTKKLGIIGFPVEHSFSPKMHNYISDKLGNDYIYTGFTVAPDSLGDAVRGIRALGMRGVNVTAPHKTEVMQYLDRVDPRAKRLGSVNTVVNDNGVLTGYNTDSDGFFAAPRHSGIEVRGKRVLVMGCGGVAKPTLMRMTEESP
;
A
#
# COMPACT_ATOMS: atom_id res chain seq x y z
N MET A 1 15.84 0.17 -18.30
CA MET A 1 15.90 -0.77 -17.14
C MET A 1 16.55 -2.09 -17.60
N ASN A 2 17.60 -2.57 -16.91
CA ASN A 2 18.24 -3.86 -17.20
C ASN A 2 17.90 -4.85 -16.06
N ILE A 3 17.02 -5.82 -16.34
CA ILE A 3 16.50 -6.77 -15.33
C ILE A 3 17.43 -7.97 -15.27
N THR A 4 17.92 -8.29 -14.10
CA THR A 4 18.78 -9.45 -13.80
C THR A 4 18.21 -10.29 -12.67
N ALA A 5 18.82 -11.43 -12.36
CA ALA A 5 18.42 -12.25 -11.21
C ALA A 5 18.62 -11.52 -9.85
N LYS A 6 19.44 -10.48 -9.80
CA LYS A 6 19.67 -9.63 -8.61
C LYS A 6 18.62 -8.54 -8.43
N THR A 7 17.88 -8.19 -9.50
CA THR A 7 16.84 -7.16 -9.46
C THR A 7 15.80 -7.49 -8.40
N LYS A 8 15.54 -6.56 -7.49
CA LYS A 8 14.57 -6.71 -6.41
C LYS A 8 13.14 -6.66 -6.95
N LYS A 9 12.31 -7.59 -6.51
CA LYS A 9 10.93 -7.75 -6.95
C LYS A 9 9.99 -7.03 -6.01
N LEU A 10 9.14 -6.18 -6.58
CA LEU A 10 8.03 -5.48 -5.94
C LEU A 10 6.74 -5.77 -6.71
N GLY A 11 5.60 -5.47 -6.11
CA GLY A 11 4.35 -5.59 -6.84
C GLY A 11 3.14 -5.01 -6.14
N ILE A 12 1.99 -5.20 -6.77
CA ILE A 12 0.68 -4.94 -6.17
C ILE A 12 -0.16 -6.21 -6.25
N ILE A 13 -0.80 -6.57 -5.15
CA ILE A 13 -1.79 -7.65 -5.08
C ILE A 13 -3.19 -7.06 -4.93
N GLY A 14 -4.16 -7.60 -5.65
CA GLY A 14 -5.56 -7.19 -5.64
C GLY A 14 -6.44 -8.07 -6.50
N PHE A 15 -7.76 -7.79 -6.55
CA PHE A 15 -8.71 -8.56 -7.35
C PHE A 15 -9.91 -7.70 -7.78
N PRO A 16 -10.02 -7.32 -9.07
CA PRO A 16 -8.98 -7.40 -10.11
C PRO A 16 -7.88 -6.33 -9.92
N VAL A 17 -6.72 -6.48 -10.59
CA VAL A 17 -5.60 -5.53 -10.48
C VAL A 17 -5.00 -5.12 -11.83
N GLU A 18 -5.50 -5.67 -12.93
CA GLU A 18 -4.96 -5.52 -14.29
C GLU A 18 -4.96 -4.06 -14.79
N HIS A 19 -5.92 -3.26 -14.35
CA HIS A 19 -6.05 -1.83 -14.70
C HIS A 19 -5.25 -0.90 -13.81
N SER A 20 -4.47 -1.44 -12.86
CA SER A 20 -3.67 -0.63 -11.95
C SER A 20 -2.58 0.16 -12.67
N PHE A 21 -2.49 1.46 -12.38
CA PHE A 21 -1.43 2.33 -12.88
C PHE A 21 -0.10 2.14 -12.13
N SER A 22 -0.12 1.49 -10.96
CA SER A 22 1.05 1.34 -10.07
C SER A 22 2.27 0.74 -10.75
N PRO A 23 2.19 -0.32 -11.59
CA PRO A 23 3.36 -0.86 -12.26
C PRO A 23 4.06 0.16 -13.17
N LYS A 24 3.29 0.92 -13.94
CA LYS A 24 3.85 1.97 -14.83
C LYS A 24 4.55 3.06 -14.02
N MET A 25 3.91 3.53 -12.95
CA MET A 25 4.43 4.59 -12.09
C MET A 25 5.71 4.15 -11.36
N HIS A 26 5.69 3.01 -10.68
CA HIS A 26 6.82 2.55 -9.87
C HIS A 26 8.03 2.19 -10.72
N ASN A 27 7.85 1.55 -11.88
CA ASN A 27 8.96 1.24 -12.79
C ASN A 27 9.56 2.52 -13.37
N TYR A 28 8.75 3.51 -13.74
CA TYR A 28 9.25 4.81 -14.18
C TYR A 28 10.09 5.51 -13.09
N ILE A 29 9.59 5.53 -11.84
CA ILE A 29 10.32 6.13 -10.71
C ILE A 29 11.63 5.37 -10.44
N SER A 30 11.60 4.03 -10.44
CA SER A 30 12.80 3.22 -10.23
C SER A 30 13.86 3.49 -11.27
N ASP A 31 13.48 3.60 -12.53
CA ASP A 31 14.39 3.91 -13.63
C ASP A 31 15.00 5.32 -13.48
N LYS A 32 14.18 6.32 -13.15
CA LYS A 32 14.64 7.70 -12.92
C LYS A 32 15.59 7.85 -11.74
N LEU A 33 15.40 7.06 -10.69
CA LEU A 33 16.23 7.09 -9.48
C LEU A 33 17.44 6.15 -9.55
N GLY A 34 17.61 5.38 -10.64
CA GLY A 34 18.66 4.38 -10.78
C GLY A 34 18.53 3.20 -9.82
N ASN A 35 17.32 2.92 -9.34
CA ASN A 35 17.06 1.79 -8.45
C ASN A 35 16.92 0.49 -9.24
N ASP A 36 17.53 -0.59 -8.74
CA ASP A 36 17.38 -1.93 -9.32
C ASP A 36 16.15 -2.65 -8.76
N TYR A 37 14.97 -2.13 -9.11
CA TYR A 37 13.66 -2.69 -8.77
C TYR A 37 12.84 -2.99 -10.01
N ILE A 38 12.07 -4.09 -9.97
CA ILE A 38 10.96 -4.33 -10.90
C ILE A 38 9.66 -4.42 -10.13
N TYR A 39 8.61 -3.79 -10.66
CA TYR A 39 7.29 -3.76 -10.07
C TYR A 39 6.24 -4.30 -11.05
N THR A 40 5.39 -5.25 -10.60
CA THR A 40 4.33 -5.83 -11.43
C THR A 40 3.03 -6.01 -10.65
N GLY A 41 1.91 -6.27 -11.36
CA GLY A 41 0.62 -6.60 -10.77
C GLY A 41 0.42 -8.11 -10.65
N PHE A 42 -0.24 -8.53 -9.57
CA PHE A 42 -0.64 -9.92 -9.33
C PHE A 42 -2.12 -9.96 -8.98
N THR A 43 -2.93 -10.52 -9.88
CA THR A 43 -4.34 -10.79 -9.60
C THR A 43 -4.43 -11.98 -8.66
N VAL A 44 -4.88 -11.72 -7.43
CA VAL A 44 -4.96 -12.71 -6.35
C VAL A 44 -6.41 -12.84 -5.92
N ALA A 45 -7.01 -14.01 -6.17
CA ALA A 45 -8.36 -14.29 -5.69
C ALA A 45 -8.40 -14.28 -4.13
N PRO A 46 -9.52 -13.92 -3.50
CA PRO A 46 -9.63 -13.86 -2.03
C PRO A 46 -9.14 -15.13 -1.32
N ASP A 47 -9.53 -16.29 -1.82
CA ASP A 47 -9.16 -17.59 -1.24
C ASP A 47 -7.67 -17.93 -1.38
N SER A 48 -6.96 -17.25 -2.27
CA SER A 48 -5.53 -17.46 -2.52
C SER A 48 -4.62 -16.45 -1.80
N LEU A 49 -5.21 -15.53 -1.00
CA LEU A 49 -4.44 -14.47 -0.36
C LEU A 49 -3.33 -15.00 0.55
N GLY A 50 -3.63 -16.03 1.35
CA GLY A 50 -2.64 -16.63 2.24
C GLY A 50 -1.46 -17.24 1.49
N ASP A 51 -1.71 -17.90 0.35
CA ASP A 51 -0.66 -18.47 -0.50
C ASP A 51 0.18 -17.35 -1.14
N ALA A 52 -0.46 -16.29 -1.61
CA ALA A 52 0.23 -15.13 -2.17
C ALA A 52 1.17 -14.49 -1.14
N VAL A 53 0.72 -14.31 0.11
CA VAL A 53 1.55 -13.75 1.19
C VAL A 53 2.72 -14.68 1.55
N ARG A 54 2.50 -15.99 1.59
CA ARG A 54 3.61 -16.98 1.73
C ARG A 54 4.59 -16.89 0.57
N GLY A 55 4.08 -16.66 -0.65
CA GLY A 55 4.87 -16.45 -1.86
C GLY A 55 5.80 -15.25 -1.80
N ILE A 56 5.39 -14.14 -1.16
CA ILE A 56 6.25 -12.96 -0.97
C ILE A 56 7.55 -13.36 -0.26
N ARG A 57 7.46 -14.20 0.77
CA ARG A 57 8.62 -14.73 1.49
C ARG A 57 9.44 -15.70 0.63
N ALA A 58 8.78 -16.71 0.08
CA ALA A 58 9.42 -17.80 -0.65
C ALA A 58 10.18 -17.31 -1.90
N LEU A 59 9.65 -16.29 -2.58
CA LEU A 59 10.25 -15.70 -3.78
C LEU A 59 11.25 -14.57 -3.46
N GLY A 60 11.47 -14.27 -2.19
CA GLY A 60 12.35 -13.18 -1.77
C GLY A 60 11.93 -11.81 -2.33
N MET A 61 10.62 -11.58 -2.47
CA MET A 61 10.12 -10.26 -2.87
C MET A 61 10.44 -9.24 -1.77
N ARG A 62 10.84 -8.02 -2.15
CA ARG A 62 11.14 -6.95 -1.18
C ARG A 62 9.87 -6.41 -0.50
N GLY A 63 8.75 -6.49 -1.18
CA GLY A 63 7.45 -6.11 -0.67
C GLY A 63 6.40 -5.98 -1.75
N VAL A 64 5.17 -5.71 -1.31
CA VAL A 64 4.04 -5.49 -2.21
C VAL A 64 3.12 -4.40 -1.67
N ASN A 65 2.47 -3.68 -2.58
CA ASN A 65 1.26 -2.94 -2.23
C ASN A 65 0.06 -3.88 -2.21
N VAL A 66 -0.92 -3.55 -1.40
CA VAL A 66 -2.16 -4.30 -1.24
C VAL A 66 -3.33 -3.37 -1.57
N THR A 67 -4.19 -3.81 -2.50
CA THR A 67 -5.40 -3.08 -2.84
C THR A 67 -6.65 -3.93 -2.58
N ALA A 68 -7.82 -3.42 -2.96
CA ALA A 68 -9.08 -4.11 -2.76
C ALA A 68 -9.06 -5.51 -3.41
N PRO A 69 -9.69 -6.52 -2.78
CA PRO A 69 -10.41 -6.47 -1.50
C PRO A 69 -9.53 -6.77 -0.28
N HIS A 70 -8.22 -6.92 -0.42
CA HIS A 70 -7.31 -7.60 0.50
C HIS A 70 -6.80 -6.76 1.68
N LYS A 71 -7.01 -5.44 1.69
CA LYS A 71 -6.37 -4.52 2.67
C LYS A 71 -6.61 -4.87 4.15
N THR A 72 -7.76 -5.43 4.48
CA THR A 72 -8.10 -5.86 5.84
C THR A 72 -7.61 -7.28 6.09
N GLU A 73 -7.96 -8.20 5.19
CA GLU A 73 -7.69 -9.62 5.36
C GLU A 73 -6.20 -9.97 5.37
N VAL A 74 -5.35 -9.22 4.68
CA VAL A 74 -3.91 -9.47 4.62
C VAL A 74 -3.26 -9.43 6.00
N MET A 75 -3.82 -8.68 6.94
CA MET A 75 -3.23 -8.46 8.27
C MET A 75 -3.03 -9.76 9.05
N GLN A 76 -3.89 -10.76 8.90
CA GLN A 76 -3.79 -12.06 9.59
C GLN A 76 -2.62 -12.93 9.12
N TYR A 77 -2.03 -12.62 7.97
CA TYR A 77 -0.92 -13.37 7.38
C TYR A 77 0.45 -12.70 7.60
N LEU A 78 0.48 -11.55 8.28
CA LEU A 78 1.69 -10.77 8.53
C LEU A 78 2.28 -11.07 9.90
N ASP A 79 3.61 -10.97 10.02
CA ASP A 79 4.29 -11.14 11.31
C ASP A 79 4.08 -9.92 12.20
N ARG A 80 4.02 -8.74 11.59
CA ARG A 80 3.86 -7.46 12.29
C ARG A 80 2.93 -6.55 11.52
N VAL A 81 2.19 -5.73 12.26
CA VAL A 81 1.38 -4.65 11.69
C VAL A 81 1.73 -3.37 12.45
N ASP A 82 2.09 -2.34 11.70
CA ASP A 82 2.34 -1.01 12.27
C ASP A 82 1.15 -0.55 13.13
N PRO A 83 1.39 0.09 14.29
CA PRO A 83 0.31 0.50 15.20
C PRO A 83 -0.77 1.35 14.54
N ARG A 84 -0.39 2.21 13.60
CA ARG A 84 -1.34 3.05 12.85
C ARG A 84 -2.18 2.22 11.88
N ALA A 85 -1.56 1.34 11.11
CA ALA A 85 -2.26 0.41 10.23
C ALA A 85 -3.22 -0.50 11.02
N LYS A 86 -2.82 -0.93 12.21
CA LYS A 86 -3.66 -1.72 13.14
C LYS A 86 -4.88 -0.94 13.60
N ARG A 87 -4.74 0.31 14.02
CA ARG A 87 -5.87 1.19 14.39
C ARG A 87 -6.82 1.43 13.22
N LEU A 88 -6.28 1.58 12.00
CA LEU A 88 -7.06 1.73 10.77
C LEU A 88 -7.82 0.44 10.39
N GLY A 89 -7.32 -0.72 10.81
CA GLY A 89 -7.81 -2.03 10.36
C GLY A 89 -7.54 -2.26 8.88
N SER A 90 -6.46 -1.68 8.34
CA SER A 90 -6.19 -1.69 6.90
C SER A 90 -4.70 -1.56 6.62
N VAL A 91 -4.17 -2.44 5.78
CA VAL A 91 -2.79 -2.46 5.27
C VAL A 91 -2.82 -2.27 3.77
N ASN A 92 -2.06 -1.31 3.24
CA ASN A 92 -1.89 -1.10 1.81
C ASN A 92 -0.45 -1.35 1.32
N THR A 93 0.47 -1.61 2.24
CA THR A 93 1.89 -1.85 1.94
C THR A 93 2.45 -2.91 2.86
N VAL A 94 3.05 -3.93 2.29
CA VAL A 94 3.76 -5.00 3.01
C VAL A 94 5.23 -4.92 2.64
N VAL A 95 6.08 -4.85 3.65
CA VAL A 95 7.54 -4.86 3.51
C VAL A 95 8.08 -6.20 4.01
N ASN A 96 8.97 -6.79 3.24
CA ASN A 96 9.68 -8.01 3.61
C ASN A 96 11.12 -7.67 3.98
N ASP A 97 11.45 -7.75 5.25
CA ASP A 97 12.80 -7.62 5.78
C ASP A 97 13.32 -8.98 6.23
N ASN A 98 14.07 -9.62 5.34
CA ASN A 98 14.69 -10.93 5.60
C ASN A 98 13.69 -12.00 6.08
N GLY A 99 12.52 -12.06 5.45
CA GLY A 99 11.46 -13.02 5.76
C GLY A 99 10.45 -12.53 6.80
N VAL A 100 10.69 -11.42 7.48
CA VAL A 100 9.71 -10.78 8.38
C VAL A 100 8.83 -9.84 7.58
N LEU A 101 7.54 -10.13 7.52
CA LEU A 101 6.55 -9.32 6.81
C LEU A 101 5.90 -8.32 7.76
N THR A 102 6.08 -7.03 7.47
CA THR A 102 5.46 -5.95 8.24
C THR A 102 4.48 -5.16 7.37
N GLY A 103 3.27 -4.99 7.87
CA GLY A 103 2.20 -4.24 7.19
C GLY A 103 2.12 -2.79 7.63
N TYR A 104 1.93 -1.89 6.67
CA TYR A 104 1.77 -0.46 6.84
C TYR A 104 0.54 0.08 6.12
N ASN A 105 0.10 1.28 6.49
CA ASN A 105 -0.90 2.02 5.73
C ASN A 105 -0.39 3.44 5.44
N THR A 106 -0.27 3.76 4.16
CA THR A 106 0.20 5.06 3.64
C THR A 106 -0.92 5.86 2.97
N ASP A 107 -2.16 5.33 2.91
CA ASP A 107 -3.28 5.98 2.20
C ASP A 107 -3.61 7.34 2.83
N SER A 108 -3.64 7.42 4.17
CA SER A 108 -3.97 8.65 4.86
C SER A 108 -2.94 9.75 4.64
N ASP A 109 -1.65 9.42 4.66
CA ASP A 109 -0.58 10.40 4.43
C ASP A 109 -0.60 10.91 2.99
N GLY A 110 -0.81 10.01 2.02
CA GLY A 110 -0.97 10.36 0.61
C GLY A 110 -2.16 11.27 0.37
N PHE A 111 -3.31 10.97 0.99
CA PHE A 111 -4.50 11.80 0.86
C PHE A 111 -4.30 13.23 1.39
N PHE A 112 -3.61 13.41 2.52
CA PHE A 112 -3.35 14.73 3.10
C PHE A 112 -2.20 15.49 2.43
N ALA A 113 -1.29 14.81 1.76
CA ALA A 113 -0.23 15.46 1.00
C ALA A 113 -0.78 16.24 -0.21
N ALA A 114 -1.83 15.73 -0.87
CA ALA A 114 -2.38 16.35 -2.07
C ALA A 114 -2.99 17.75 -1.83
N PRO A 115 -3.91 17.97 -0.86
CA PRO A 115 -4.42 19.31 -0.53
C PRO A 115 -3.31 20.28 -0.13
N ARG A 116 -2.35 19.85 0.71
CA ARG A 116 -1.21 20.69 1.12
C ARG A 116 -0.37 21.15 -0.05
N HIS A 117 -0.11 20.27 -1.01
CA HIS A 117 0.61 20.63 -2.24
C HIS A 117 -0.14 21.68 -3.08
N SER A 118 -1.48 21.71 -2.98
CA SER A 118 -2.35 22.67 -3.63
C SER A 118 -2.64 23.92 -2.78
N GLY A 119 -1.93 24.09 -1.66
CA GLY A 119 -2.14 25.23 -0.75
C GLY A 119 -3.46 25.20 0.03
N ILE A 120 -4.12 24.04 0.10
CA ILE A 120 -5.38 23.88 0.83
C ILE A 120 -5.08 23.41 2.25
N GLU A 121 -5.37 24.26 3.24
CA GLU A 121 -5.33 23.89 4.66
C GLU A 121 -6.70 23.39 5.11
N VAL A 122 -6.75 22.23 5.74
CA VAL A 122 -7.97 21.64 6.32
C VAL A 122 -8.18 22.00 7.80
N ARG A 123 -7.13 22.43 8.49
CA ARG A 123 -7.20 22.83 9.90
C ARG A 123 -8.19 23.99 10.10
N GLY A 124 -9.10 23.87 11.06
CA GLY A 124 -10.13 24.88 11.35
C GLY A 124 -11.22 25.04 10.28
N LYS A 125 -11.28 24.15 9.29
CA LYS A 125 -12.30 24.17 8.24
C LYS A 125 -13.42 23.18 8.54
N ARG A 126 -14.62 23.49 8.09
CA ARG A 126 -15.73 22.53 8.04
C ARG A 126 -15.52 21.65 6.81
N VAL A 127 -15.39 20.33 7.03
CA VAL A 127 -15.12 19.36 5.97
C VAL A 127 -16.28 18.40 5.85
N LEU A 128 -16.78 18.22 4.63
CA LEU A 128 -17.78 17.21 4.30
C LEU A 128 -17.09 16.04 3.59
N VAL A 129 -17.21 14.84 4.15
CA VAL A 129 -16.74 13.60 3.53
C VAL A 129 -17.94 12.84 2.98
N MET A 130 -17.99 12.71 1.65
CA MET A 130 -19.04 11.94 0.96
C MET A 130 -18.53 10.54 0.65
N GLY A 131 -19.17 9.53 1.29
CA GLY A 131 -18.83 8.12 1.14
C GLY A 131 -18.13 7.52 2.34
N CYS A 132 -18.28 6.18 2.50
CA CYS A 132 -17.74 5.39 3.61
C CYS A 132 -16.84 4.23 3.14
N GLY A 133 -16.22 4.36 1.95
CA GLY A 133 -15.31 3.37 1.39
C GLY A 133 -13.97 3.28 2.12
N GLY A 134 -13.10 2.40 1.64
CA GLY A 134 -11.81 2.07 2.28
C GLY A 134 -10.84 3.23 2.54
N VAL A 135 -11.05 4.39 1.88
CA VAL A 135 -10.25 5.61 2.10
C VAL A 135 -10.89 6.54 3.14
N ALA A 136 -12.21 6.45 3.38
CA ALA A 136 -12.91 7.37 4.27
C ALA A 136 -12.43 7.24 5.73
N LYS A 137 -12.33 6.02 6.25
CA LYS A 137 -11.88 5.78 7.63
C LYS A 137 -10.46 6.30 7.89
N PRO A 138 -9.43 5.97 7.08
CA PRO A 138 -8.10 6.56 7.21
C PRO A 138 -8.09 8.08 7.16
N THR A 139 -8.89 8.66 6.26
CA THR A 139 -9.01 10.11 6.10
C THR A 139 -9.59 10.77 7.35
N LEU A 140 -10.72 10.25 7.86
CA LEU A 140 -11.36 10.78 9.06
C LEU A 140 -10.46 10.67 10.30
N MET A 141 -9.79 9.53 10.49
CA MET A 141 -8.83 9.37 11.60
C MET A 141 -7.69 10.38 11.52
N ARG A 142 -7.16 10.62 10.32
CA ARG A 142 -6.11 11.63 10.15
C ARG A 142 -6.61 13.05 10.40
N MET A 143 -7.84 13.36 9.99
CA MET A 143 -8.47 14.65 10.26
C MET A 143 -8.58 14.91 11.77
N THR A 144 -8.96 13.91 12.57
CA THR A 144 -9.05 14.06 14.02
C THR A 144 -7.67 14.24 14.69
N GLU A 145 -6.60 13.72 14.10
CA GLU A 145 -5.22 13.94 14.56
C GLU A 145 -4.70 15.37 14.24
N GLU A 146 -5.19 16.00 13.19
CA GLU A 146 -4.76 17.33 12.73
C GLU A 146 -5.68 18.47 13.21
N SER A 147 -6.88 18.15 13.69
CA SER A 147 -7.81 19.10 14.29
C SER A 147 -7.83 18.89 15.79
N PRO A 148 -7.31 19.82 16.59
CA PRO A 148 -7.54 19.82 18.02
C PRO A 148 -8.99 20.18 18.34
#